data_f58c6ec6e07271a9d06380df84439916
#
_entry.id   f58c6ec6e07271a9d06380df84439916
#
_cell.length_a   1.000
_cell.length_b   1.000
_cell.length_c   1.000
_cell.angle_alpha   90.00
_cell.angle_beta   90.00
_cell.angle_gamma   90.00
#
_symmetry.space_group_name_H-M   'P 1'
#
loop_
_entity.id
_entity.type
_entity.pdbx_description
1 polymer ?
#
loop_
_entity_poly.entity_id
_entity_poly.type
_entity_poly.pdbx_seq_one_letter_code
_entity_poly.pdbx_strand_id
1 'polypeptide(L)'
;MDQVTMNACSDAAFKQSDKKLNELYRQIEARLKDDADTKKLLVQAQQVWVKFRDAECSFQTSASAGGTVTPMLASMCMDGLTQSRVKDFESYLKCKEGDLSCPVPSAK
;
A
#
# COMPACT_ATOMS: atom_id res chain seq x y z
N MET A 1 25.22 7.52 -11.51
CA MET A 1 24.78 6.60 -10.44
C MET A 1 24.77 5.20 -11.01
N ASP A 2 25.38 4.23 -10.34
CA ASP A 2 25.40 2.86 -10.83
C ASP A 2 24.09 2.11 -10.51
N GLN A 3 23.93 0.91 -11.07
CA GLN A 3 22.71 0.14 -10.92
C GLN A 3 22.49 -0.32 -9.47
N VAL A 4 23.57 -0.64 -8.74
CA VAL A 4 23.47 -1.05 -7.33
C VAL A 4 22.88 0.10 -6.49
N THR A 5 23.37 1.31 -6.69
CA THR A 5 22.89 2.49 -5.98
C THR A 5 21.45 2.82 -6.36
N MET A 6 21.10 2.74 -7.65
CA MET A 6 19.72 2.97 -8.10
C MET A 6 18.76 1.94 -7.52
N ASN A 7 19.14 0.67 -7.46
CA ASN A 7 18.34 -0.38 -6.83
C ASN A 7 18.11 -0.09 -5.35
N ALA A 8 19.15 0.34 -4.64
CA ALA A 8 19.05 0.67 -3.21
C ALA A 8 18.15 1.87 -2.97
N CYS A 9 18.22 2.92 -3.80
CA CYS A 9 17.36 4.10 -3.70
C CYS A 9 15.89 3.74 -3.94
N SER A 10 15.60 2.92 -4.94
CA SER A 10 14.24 2.50 -5.25
C SER A 10 13.66 1.64 -4.15
N ASP A 11 14.46 0.72 -3.60
CA ASP A 11 14.04 -0.11 -2.47
C ASP A 11 13.74 0.73 -1.23
N ALA A 12 14.59 1.72 -0.93
CA ALA A 12 14.37 2.64 0.19
C ALA A 12 13.08 3.44 0.03
N ALA A 13 12.78 3.92 -1.18
CA ALA A 13 11.54 4.64 -1.45
C ALA A 13 10.31 3.75 -1.23
N PHE A 14 10.35 2.51 -1.71
CA PHE A 14 9.27 1.55 -1.47
C PHE A 14 9.09 1.25 0.02
N LYS A 15 10.18 0.99 0.74
CA LYS A 15 10.10 0.72 2.19
C LYS A 15 9.49 1.90 2.95
N GLN A 16 9.76 3.12 2.53
CA GLN A 16 9.19 4.31 3.14
C GLN A 16 7.68 4.42 2.90
N SER A 17 7.22 4.19 1.68
CA SER A 17 5.78 4.21 1.37
C SER A 17 5.06 3.05 2.05
N ASP A 18 5.68 1.89 2.13
CA ASP A 18 5.11 0.72 2.82
C ASP A 18 4.97 0.99 4.33
N LYS A 19 5.96 1.63 4.94
CA LYS A 19 5.89 2.06 6.34
C LYS A 19 4.71 3.02 6.57
N LYS A 20 4.54 3.99 5.67
CA LYS A 20 3.42 4.94 5.74
C LYS A 20 2.09 4.22 5.62
N LEU A 21 1.98 3.28 4.69
CA LEU A 21 0.77 2.50 4.50
C LEU A 21 0.42 1.73 5.78
N ASN A 22 1.41 1.08 6.40
CA ASN A 22 1.20 0.31 7.63
C ASN A 22 0.77 1.21 8.80
N GLU A 23 1.29 2.42 8.90
CA GLU A 23 0.87 3.39 9.92
C GLU A 23 -0.59 3.78 9.74
N LEU A 24 -1.00 4.07 8.51
CA LEU A 24 -2.40 4.41 8.19
C LEU A 24 -3.33 3.24 8.42
N TYR A 25 -2.90 2.03 8.07
CA TYR A 25 -3.66 0.81 8.32
C TYR A 25 -3.98 0.67 9.81
N ARG A 26 -2.97 0.85 10.67
CA ARG A 26 -3.18 0.78 12.13
C ARG A 26 -4.14 1.86 12.64
N GLN A 27 -4.10 3.05 12.05
CA GLN A 27 -5.05 4.12 12.40
C GLN A 27 -6.49 3.74 12.03
N ILE A 28 -6.68 3.13 10.85
CA ILE A 28 -8.00 2.67 10.43
C ILE A 28 -8.49 1.55 11.34
N GLU A 29 -7.61 0.58 11.65
CA GLU A 29 -7.96 -0.50 12.60
C GLU A 29 -8.42 0.07 13.95
N ALA A 30 -7.74 1.09 14.45
CA ALA A 30 -8.10 1.72 15.72
C ALA A 30 -9.49 2.35 15.66
N ARG A 31 -9.86 2.97 14.54
CA ARG A 31 -11.22 3.52 14.36
C ARG A 31 -12.29 2.45 14.24
N LEU A 32 -11.91 1.24 13.84
CA LEU A 32 -12.82 0.09 13.69
C LEU A 32 -12.81 -0.83 14.91
N LYS A 33 -12.25 -0.39 16.02
CA LYS A 33 -12.08 -1.24 17.22
C LYS A 33 -13.40 -1.82 17.75
N ASP A 34 -14.50 -1.10 17.58
CA ASP A 34 -15.84 -1.53 18.05
C ASP A 34 -16.70 -2.11 16.92
N ASP A 35 -16.11 -2.34 15.75
CA ASP A 35 -16.78 -2.92 14.58
C ASP A 35 -15.94 -4.06 14.02
N ALA A 36 -16.06 -5.23 14.66
CA ALA A 36 -15.27 -6.40 14.30
C ALA A 36 -15.52 -6.89 12.88
N ASP A 37 -16.76 -6.78 12.39
CA ASP A 37 -17.11 -7.24 11.04
C ASP A 37 -16.46 -6.38 9.98
N THR A 38 -16.52 -5.06 10.11
CA THR A 38 -15.88 -4.14 9.16
C THR A 38 -14.36 -4.25 9.23
N LYS A 39 -13.79 -4.41 10.43
CA LYS A 39 -12.36 -4.63 10.58
C LYS A 39 -11.90 -5.88 9.85
N LYS A 40 -12.68 -6.97 9.93
CA LYS A 40 -12.38 -8.21 9.21
C LYS A 40 -12.36 -8.00 7.69
N LEU A 41 -13.31 -7.20 7.18
CA LEU A 41 -13.32 -6.85 5.75
C LEU A 41 -12.08 -6.05 5.35
N LEU A 42 -11.65 -5.13 6.18
CA LEU A 42 -10.40 -4.37 5.96
C LEU A 42 -9.19 -5.32 5.86
N VAL A 43 -9.07 -6.25 6.80
CA VAL A 43 -7.97 -7.23 6.82
C VAL A 43 -7.96 -8.04 5.54
N GLN A 44 -9.12 -8.56 5.12
CA GLN A 44 -9.26 -9.34 3.89
C GLN A 44 -8.88 -8.50 2.66
N ALA A 45 -9.39 -7.28 2.57
CA ALA A 45 -9.09 -6.39 1.44
C ALA A 45 -7.59 -6.11 1.35
N GLN A 46 -6.96 -5.84 2.49
CA GLN A 46 -5.53 -5.52 2.51
C GLN A 46 -4.67 -6.74 2.16
N GLN A 47 -5.03 -7.92 2.62
CA GLN A 47 -4.31 -9.15 2.27
C GLN A 47 -4.37 -9.43 0.76
N VAL A 48 -5.55 -9.27 0.15
CA VAL A 48 -5.73 -9.46 -1.30
C VAL A 48 -4.98 -8.37 -2.06
N TRP A 49 -5.00 -7.13 -1.56
CA TRP A 49 -4.29 -6.03 -2.20
C TRP A 49 -2.76 -6.28 -2.23
N VAL A 50 -2.18 -6.75 -1.14
CA VAL A 50 -0.74 -7.08 -1.10
C VAL A 50 -0.41 -8.14 -2.14
N LYS A 51 -1.22 -9.18 -2.25
CA LYS A 51 -1.03 -10.23 -3.26
C LYS A 51 -1.15 -9.68 -4.67
N PHE A 52 -2.12 -8.81 -4.91
CA PHE A 52 -2.28 -8.15 -6.21
C PHE A 52 -1.05 -7.31 -6.54
N ARG A 53 -0.59 -6.46 -5.60
CA ARG A 53 0.59 -5.62 -5.80
C ARG A 53 1.79 -6.45 -6.22
N ASP A 54 2.07 -7.52 -5.48
CA ASP A 54 3.24 -8.35 -5.72
C ASP A 54 3.14 -9.06 -7.09
N ALA A 55 1.97 -9.60 -7.41
CA ALA A 55 1.72 -10.26 -8.69
C ALA A 55 1.77 -9.28 -9.86
N GLU A 56 1.17 -8.11 -9.71
CA GLU A 56 1.15 -7.07 -10.74
C GLU A 56 2.56 -6.58 -11.07
N CYS A 57 3.40 -6.37 -10.04
CA CYS A 57 4.77 -5.91 -10.25
C CYS A 57 5.64 -7.01 -10.86
N SER A 58 5.40 -8.28 -10.54
CA SER A 58 6.06 -9.38 -11.23
C SER A 58 5.69 -9.42 -12.71
N PHE A 59 4.41 -9.18 -13.02
CA PHE A 59 3.96 -9.11 -14.40
C PHE A 59 4.57 -7.92 -15.14
N GLN A 60 4.55 -6.72 -14.55
CA GLN A 60 5.07 -5.50 -15.18
C GLN A 60 6.58 -5.56 -15.45
N THR A 61 7.33 -6.31 -14.65
CA THR A 61 8.79 -6.43 -14.79
C THR A 61 9.22 -7.72 -15.47
N SER A 62 8.30 -8.49 -16.03
CA SER A 62 8.60 -9.80 -16.62
C SER A 62 9.58 -9.73 -17.78
N ALA A 63 9.54 -8.66 -18.59
CA ALA A 63 10.43 -8.49 -19.74
C ALA A 63 11.90 -8.32 -19.35
N SER A 64 12.19 -7.86 -18.12
CA SER A 64 13.54 -7.65 -17.62
C SER A 64 13.95 -8.72 -16.59
N ALA A 65 13.15 -9.77 -16.40
CA ALA A 65 13.39 -10.80 -15.39
C ALA A 65 14.81 -11.37 -15.49
N GLY A 66 15.52 -11.42 -14.35
CA GLY A 66 16.90 -11.87 -14.28
C GLY A 66 17.95 -10.82 -14.61
N GLY A 67 17.56 -9.63 -15.09
CA GLY A 67 18.50 -8.53 -15.36
C GLY A 67 18.82 -7.73 -14.10
N THR A 68 19.93 -6.98 -14.16
CA THR A 68 20.40 -6.15 -13.03
C THR A 68 19.47 -4.96 -12.76
N VAL A 69 18.67 -4.55 -13.73
CA VAL A 69 17.70 -3.44 -13.61
C VAL A 69 16.38 -3.90 -12.95
N THR A 70 16.11 -5.19 -12.92
CA THR A 70 14.83 -5.72 -12.43
C THR A 70 14.52 -5.32 -11.00
N PRO A 71 15.47 -5.36 -10.04
CA PRO A 71 15.15 -4.92 -8.68
C PRO A 71 14.70 -3.47 -8.61
N MET A 72 15.30 -2.57 -9.40
CA MET A 72 14.89 -1.16 -9.45
C MET A 72 13.48 -1.03 -9.99
N LEU A 73 13.18 -1.69 -11.11
CA LEU A 73 11.85 -1.61 -11.74
C LEU A 73 10.78 -2.22 -10.84
N ALA A 74 11.09 -3.34 -10.19
CA ALA A 74 10.16 -3.96 -9.24
C ALA A 74 9.87 -3.04 -8.05
N SER A 75 10.90 -2.44 -7.45
CA SER A 75 10.73 -1.52 -6.33
C SER A 75 9.94 -0.26 -6.74
N MET A 76 10.18 0.28 -7.94
CA MET A 76 9.41 1.42 -8.44
C MET A 76 7.95 1.07 -8.63
N CYS A 77 7.65 -0.10 -9.16
CA CYS A 77 6.28 -0.59 -9.32
C CYS A 77 5.60 -0.75 -7.95
N MET A 78 6.28 -1.42 -7.01
CA MET A 78 5.77 -1.63 -5.65
C MET A 78 5.50 -0.30 -4.95
N ASP A 79 6.42 0.64 -5.07
CA ASP A 79 6.28 1.98 -4.48
C ASP A 79 5.09 2.73 -5.08
N GLY A 80 4.94 2.72 -6.40
CA GLY A 80 3.82 3.41 -7.07
C GLY A 80 2.46 2.89 -6.62
N LEU A 81 2.27 1.57 -6.59
CA LEU A 81 1.02 0.96 -6.13
C LEU A 81 0.79 1.23 -4.64
N THR A 82 1.85 1.17 -3.84
CA THR A 82 1.75 1.44 -2.40
C THR A 82 1.37 2.89 -2.13
N GLN A 83 1.94 3.86 -2.86
CA GLN A 83 1.54 5.26 -2.74
C GLN A 83 0.07 5.49 -3.11
N SER A 84 -0.43 4.79 -4.12
CA SER A 84 -1.86 4.85 -4.47
C SER A 84 -2.73 4.32 -3.33
N ARG A 85 -2.32 3.24 -2.69
CA ARG A 85 -3.05 2.67 -1.55
C ARG A 85 -3.01 3.60 -0.33
N VAL A 86 -1.86 4.27 -0.11
CA VAL A 86 -1.73 5.31 0.92
C VAL A 86 -2.80 6.39 0.73
N LYS A 87 -2.98 6.85 -0.49
CA LYS A 87 -4.01 7.86 -0.81
C LYS A 87 -5.41 7.36 -0.51
N ASP A 88 -5.72 6.09 -0.82
CA ASP A 88 -7.00 5.48 -0.48
C ASP A 88 -7.22 5.52 1.04
N PHE A 89 -6.22 5.09 1.81
CA PHE A 89 -6.30 5.05 3.26
C PHE A 89 -6.43 6.46 3.86
N GLU A 90 -5.70 7.42 3.32
CA GLU A 90 -5.83 8.82 3.73
C GLU A 90 -7.25 9.33 3.50
N SER A 91 -7.87 8.97 2.38
CA SER A 91 -9.25 9.36 2.09
C SER A 91 -10.24 8.73 3.07
N TYR A 92 -10.03 7.47 3.45
CA TYR A 92 -10.87 6.80 4.45
C TYR A 92 -10.79 7.48 5.81
N LEU A 93 -9.59 7.94 6.18
CA LEU A 93 -9.37 8.61 7.46
C LEU A 93 -9.97 10.03 7.51
N LYS A 94 -10.30 10.61 6.36
CA LYS A 94 -10.91 11.93 6.23
C LYS A 94 -12.43 11.87 6.09
N CYS A 95 -13.04 10.72 6.29
CA CYS A 95 -14.49 10.56 6.17
C CYS A 95 -15.23 11.44 7.15
N LYS A 96 -16.31 12.05 6.66
CA LYS A 96 -17.17 12.88 7.48
C LYS A 96 -18.29 12.05 8.10
N GLU A 97 -18.71 12.42 9.29
CA GLU A 97 -19.84 11.79 9.96
C GLU A 97 -21.08 11.83 9.06
N GLY A 98 -21.76 10.71 8.94
CA GLY A 98 -22.94 10.57 8.11
C GLY A 98 -22.71 10.25 6.65
N ASP A 99 -21.45 10.18 6.21
CA ASP A 99 -21.12 9.77 4.83
C ASP A 99 -21.25 8.25 4.70
N LEU A 100 -22.34 7.82 4.08
CA LEU A 100 -22.63 6.39 3.91
C LEU A 100 -21.70 5.69 2.89
N SER A 101 -20.97 6.44 2.08
CA SER A 101 -20.02 5.88 1.13
C SER A 101 -18.67 5.58 1.77
N CYS A 102 -18.48 6.03 3.00
CA CYS A 102 -17.21 5.89 3.71
C CYS A 102 -17.24 4.72 4.69
N PRO A 103 -16.28 3.78 4.61
CA PRO A 103 -16.28 2.59 5.45
C PRO A 103 -15.70 2.83 6.85
N VAL A 104 -15.10 3.98 7.12
CA VAL A 104 -14.40 4.25 8.37
C VAL A 104 -15.11 5.36 9.13
N PRO A 105 -15.41 5.17 10.43
CA PRO A 105 -16.02 6.24 11.23
C PRO A 105 -15.12 7.47 11.31
N SER A 106 -15.74 8.65 11.36
CA SER A 106 -14.98 9.89 11.54
C SER A 106 -14.27 9.89 12.90
N ALA A 107 -13.12 10.57 12.96
CA ALA A 107 -12.44 10.81 14.23
C ALA A 107 -13.25 11.83 15.04
N LYS A 108 -13.44 11.55 16.31
CA LYS A 108 -14.09 12.48 17.23
C LYS A 108 -13.13 12.99 18.26
#